data_5c9210fb681bcae1a11e733233b7acf1
#
_entry.id   5c9210fb681bcae1a11e733233b7acf1
#
_cell.length_a   1.000
_cell.length_b   1.000
_cell.length_c   1.000
_cell.angle_alpha   90.00
_cell.angle_beta   90.00
_cell.angle_gamma   90.00
#
_symmetry.space_group_name_H-M   'P 1'
#
loop_
_entity.id
_entity.type
_entity.pdbx_description
1 polymer ?
#
loop_
_entity_poly.entity_id
_entity_poly.type
_entity_poly.pdbx_seq_one_letter_code
_entity_poly.pdbx_strand_id
1 'polypeptide(L)'
;GGITGSLAIAKLAHEAGIKIQVGAQVGETGILSAAGRTFAAYLPALEFAEGSFGTWLLAEDLTYESVAFGLGGRAPLLKTRGLSVTVREDVLERLATVKHEVRG
;
A
#
# COMPACT_ATOMS: atom_id res chain seq x y z
N GLY A 1 -9.39 -6.76 -8.26
CA GLY A 1 -8.78 -6.19 -7.32
C GLY A 1 -9.20 -4.92 -6.65
N GLY A 2 -8.21 -4.20 -6.21
CA GLY A 2 -8.37 -2.99 -5.42
C GLY A 2 -8.76 -3.25 -3.96
N ILE A 3 -8.80 -2.18 -3.16
CA ILE A 3 -9.03 -2.27 -1.72
C ILE A 3 -10.40 -2.90 -1.41
N THR A 4 -11.45 -2.51 -2.12
CA THR A 4 -12.81 -3.03 -1.88
C THR A 4 -12.91 -4.52 -2.12
N GLY A 5 -12.35 -5.02 -3.23
CA GLY A 5 -12.31 -6.45 -3.53
C GLY A 5 -11.48 -7.23 -2.51
N SER A 6 -10.35 -6.68 -2.09
CA SER A 6 -9.50 -7.28 -1.06
C SER A 6 -10.20 -7.36 0.30
N LEU A 7 -10.98 -6.34 0.69
CA LEU A 7 -11.77 -6.38 1.92
C LEU A 7 -12.85 -7.46 1.88
N ALA A 8 -13.50 -7.67 0.73
CA ALA A 8 -14.48 -8.74 0.58
C ALA A 8 -13.82 -10.13 0.74
N ILE A 9 -12.66 -10.33 0.14
CA ILE A 9 -11.88 -11.58 0.28
C ILE A 9 -11.45 -11.77 1.74
N ALA A 10 -10.95 -10.72 2.40
CA ALA A 10 -10.52 -10.77 3.78
C ALA A 10 -11.67 -11.13 4.74
N LYS A 11 -12.88 -10.62 4.48
CA LYS A 11 -14.07 -10.98 5.23
C LYS A 11 -14.38 -12.46 5.12
N LEU A 12 -14.39 -13.01 3.91
CA LEU A 12 -14.64 -14.45 3.67
C LEU A 12 -13.57 -15.33 4.34
N ALA A 13 -12.30 -14.93 4.25
CA ALA A 13 -11.20 -15.65 4.89
C ALA A 13 -11.37 -15.66 6.42
N HIS A 14 -11.71 -14.52 7.01
CA HIS A 14 -11.95 -14.40 8.45
C HIS A 14 -13.13 -15.28 8.90
N GLU A 15 -14.25 -15.26 8.19
CA GLU A 15 -15.43 -16.11 8.46
C GLU A 15 -15.10 -17.59 8.35
N ALA A 16 -14.17 -17.97 7.49
CA ALA A 16 -13.67 -19.34 7.33
C ALA A 16 -12.54 -19.73 8.30
N GLY A 17 -12.14 -18.85 9.21
CA GLY A 17 -11.03 -19.09 10.15
C GLY A 17 -9.65 -19.09 9.48
N ILE A 18 -9.52 -18.56 8.28
CA ILE A 18 -8.26 -18.50 7.52
C ILE A 18 -7.50 -17.25 7.95
N LYS A 19 -6.23 -17.40 8.30
CA LYS A 19 -5.32 -16.32 8.63
C LYS A 19 -4.94 -15.51 7.38
N ILE A 20 -4.75 -14.21 7.58
CA ILE A 20 -4.45 -13.27 6.50
C ILE A 20 -3.09 -12.65 6.72
N GLN A 21 -2.34 -12.56 5.64
CA GLN A 21 -1.12 -11.78 5.54
C GLN A 21 -1.29 -10.71 4.46
N VAL A 22 -0.86 -9.50 4.75
CA VAL A 22 -0.69 -8.46 3.74
C VAL A 22 0.74 -8.55 3.23
N GLY A 23 0.89 -9.00 1.99
CA GLY A 23 2.18 -9.09 1.31
C GLY A 23 2.55 -7.80 0.61
N ALA A 24 3.81 -7.69 0.22
CA ALA A 24 4.34 -6.61 -0.61
C ALA A 24 5.20 -7.16 -1.73
N GLN A 25 5.28 -6.42 -2.83
CA GLN A 25 6.10 -6.78 -3.98
C GLN A 25 7.36 -5.92 -4.05
N VAL A 26 8.40 -6.50 -4.63
CA VAL A 26 9.64 -5.78 -4.94
C VAL A 26 9.31 -4.65 -5.93
N GLY A 27 9.75 -3.43 -5.62
CA GLY A 27 9.55 -2.27 -6.47
C GLY A 27 8.21 -1.55 -6.30
N GLU A 28 7.42 -1.89 -5.28
CA GLU A 28 6.25 -1.09 -4.93
C GLU A 28 6.64 0.34 -4.58
N THR A 29 5.93 1.29 -5.19
CA THR A 29 6.06 2.71 -4.83
C THR A 29 5.30 3.04 -3.55
N GLY A 30 5.55 4.20 -2.97
CA GLY A 30 4.83 4.70 -1.80
C GLY A 30 3.30 4.72 -1.97
N ILE A 31 2.80 4.87 -3.21
CA ILE A 31 1.36 4.82 -3.51
C ILE A 31 0.78 3.44 -3.17
N LEU A 32 1.38 2.36 -3.69
CA LEU A 32 0.88 1.01 -3.46
C LEU A 32 1.15 0.56 -2.02
N SER A 33 2.31 0.91 -1.46
CA SER A 33 2.62 0.65 -0.05
C SER A 33 1.64 1.34 0.90
N ALA A 34 1.21 2.59 0.60
CA ALA A 34 0.18 3.28 1.38
C ALA A 34 -1.19 2.61 1.25
N ALA A 35 -1.55 2.11 0.07
CA ALA A 35 -2.78 1.34 -0.13
C ALA A 35 -2.76 0.04 0.68
N GLY A 36 -1.67 -0.71 0.67
CA GLY A 36 -1.49 -1.92 1.47
C GLY A 36 -1.60 -1.64 2.97
N ARG A 37 -0.98 -0.57 3.46
CA ARG A 37 -1.07 -0.14 4.86
C ARG A 37 -2.48 0.28 5.25
N THR A 38 -3.17 1.03 4.38
CA THR A 38 -4.57 1.39 4.59
C THR A 38 -5.44 0.15 4.68
N PHE A 39 -5.27 -0.79 3.75
CA PHE A 39 -5.98 -2.07 3.77
C PHE A 39 -5.72 -2.83 5.08
N ALA A 40 -4.47 -2.98 5.49
CA ALA A 40 -4.09 -3.65 6.73
C ALA A 40 -4.78 -3.04 7.97
N ALA A 41 -4.95 -1.71 8.00
CA ALA A 41 -5.60 -1.00 9.11
C ALA A 41 -7.11 -1.30 9.23
N TYR A 42 -7.75 -1.76 8.16
CA TYR A 42 -9.17 -2.15 8.17
C TYR A 42 -9.40 -3.62 8.50
N LEU A 43 -8.36 -4.42 8.59
CA LEU A 43 -8.52 -5.84 8.92
C LEU A 43 -8.75 -6.05 10.40
N PRO A 44 -9.76 -6.85 10.81
CA PRO A 44 -10.04 -7.14 12.22
C PRO A 44 -8.96 -8.00 12.88
N ALA A 45 -8.28 -8.83 12.06
CA ALA A 45 -7.17 -9.66 12.48
C ALA A 45 -6.19 -9.82 11.32
N LEU A 46 -4.93 -9.56 11.60
CA LEU A 46 -3.83 -9.66 10.64
C LEU A 46 -2.70 -10.46 11.30
N GLU A 47 -2.28 -11.55 10.67
CA GLU A 47 -1.18 -12.36 11.19
C GLU A 47 0.16 -11.68 10.96
N PHE A 48 0.41 -11.25 9.72
CA PHE A 48 1.63 -10.56 9.33
C PHE A 48 1.35 -9.47 8.30
N ALA A 49 2.16 -8.42 8.33
CA ALA A 49 2.23 -7.39 7.31
C ALA A 49 3.67 -7.22 6.85
N GLU A 50 3.86 -7.27 5.56
CA GLU A 50 5.09 -6.87 4.88
C GLU A 50 4.86 -5.52 4.21
N GLY A 51 5.92 -4.85 3.84
CA GLY A 51 5.74 -3.67 3.01
C GLY A 51 6.95 -2.77 2.91
N SER A 52 6.77 -1.78 2.03
CA SER A 52 7.69 -0.67 1.84
C SER A 52 9.10 -1.09 1.37
N PHE A 53 9.22 -2.20 0.66
CA PHE A 53 10.50 -2.63 0.06
C PHE A 53 11.01 -1.59 -0.95
N GLY A 54 10.12 -0.89 -1.65
CA GLY A 54 10.47 0.18 -2.56
C GLY A 54 11.37 1.24 -1.93
N THR A 55 11.18 1.55 -0.65
CA THR A 55 12.03 2.50 0.10
C THR A 55 13.52 2.17 0.02
N TRP A 56 13.87 0.89 -0.11
CA TRP A 56 15.25 0.41 -0.15
C TRP A 56 15.73 0.07 -1.57
N LEU A 57 14.81 -0.13 -2.51
CA LEU A 57 15.09 -0.66 -3.84
C LEU A 57 14.91 0.36 -4.95
N LEU A 58 14.01 1.33 -4.78
CA LEU A 58 13.79 2.39 -5.75
C LEU A 58 14.84 3.49 -5.57
N ALA A 59 15.41 3.95 -6.68
CA ALA A 59 16.29 5.10 -6.66
C ALA A 59 15.51 6.40 -6.30
N GLU A 60 14.22 6.42 -6.59
CA GLU A 60 13.32 7.53 -6.31
C GLU A 60 11.89 7.01 -6.14
N ASP A 61 11.16 7.53 -5.17
CA ASP A 61 9.77 7.17 -4.93
C ASP A 61 8.80 8.21 -5.54
N LEU A 62 7.55 7.79 -5.73
CA LEU A 62 6.46 8.60 -6.29
C LEU A 62 5.70 9.41 -5.23
N THR A 63 6.07 9.35 -3.95
CA THR A 63 5.40 10.09 -2.88
C THR A 63 6.37 11.00 -2.13
N TYR A 64 5.84 12.09 -1.60
CA TYR A 64 6.63 12.97 -0.73
C TYR A 64 6.80 12.35 0.66
N GLU A 65 5.76 11.68 1.15
CA GLU A 65 5.78 11.03 2.46
C GLU A 65 6.46 9.66 2.38
N SER A 66 7.34 9.39 3.33
CA SER A 66 7.91 8.06 3.47
C SER A 66 6.90 7.10 4.13
N VAL A 67 6.68 5.98 3.49
CA VAL A 67 5.88 4.87 4.02
C VAL A 67 6.73 3.71 4.53
N ALA A 68 8.02 3.94 4.74
CA ALA A 68 8.93 2.95 5.29
C ALA A 68 8.46 2.41 6.65
N PHE A 69 8.77 1.16 6.93
CA PHE A 69 8.62 0.60 8.26
C PHE A 69 9.78 1.08 9.13
N GLY A 70 9.47 1.49 10.35
CA GLY A 70 10.45 1.90 11.33
C GLY A 70 11.07 0.74 12.08
N LEU A 71 11.78 1.08 13.17
CA LEU A 71 12.47 0.11 14.01
C LEU A 71 11.50 -0.97 14.52
N GLY A 72 11.92 -2.22 14.43
CA GLY A 72 11.11 -3.38 14.83
C GLY A 72 9.91 -3.64 13.93
N GLY A 73 9.93 -3.19 12.67
CA GLY A 73 8.85 -3.41 11.70
C GLY A 73 7.58 -2.61 12.02
N ARG A 74 7.68 -1.55 12.81
CA ARG A 74 6.52 -0.71 13.16
C ARG A 74 6.17 0.25 12.04
N ALA A 75 4.90 0.29 11.70
CA ALA A 75 4.35 1.21 10.72
C ALA A 75 3.21 2.02 11.35
N PRO A 76 3.33 3.36 11.46
CA PRO A 76 2.24 4.17 11.99
C PRO A 76 1.04 4.11 11.07
N LEU A 77 -0.16 4.26 11.65
CA LEU A 77 -1.39 4.41 10.86
C LEU A 77 -1.34 5.70 10.05
N LEU A 78 -1.73 5.60 8.80
CA LEU A 78 -1.95 6.75 7.94
C LEU A 78 -3.32 7.37 8.30
N LYS A 79 -3.35 8.68 8.62
CA LYS A 79 -4.52 9.30 9.28
C LYS A 79 -5.19 10.41 8.47
N THR A 80 -4.69 10.73 7.28
CA THR A 80 -5.29 11.76 6.44
C THR A 80 -6.25 11.14 5.42
N ARG A 81 -6.95 11.98 4.66
CA ARG A 81 -7.89 11.52 3.63
C ARG A 81 -7.15 10.77 2.50
N GLY A 82 -7.86 9.88 1.83
CA GLY A 82 -7.33 9.06 0.75
C GLY A 82 -6.29 8.06 1.27
N LEU A 83 -5.21 7.89 0.56
CA LEU A 83 -4.10 7.02 0.95
C LEU A 83 -3.10 7.69 1.91
N SER A 84 -3.35 8.93 2.31
CA SER A 84 -2.46 9.70 3.20
C SER A 84 -1.05 9.92 2.64
N VAL A 85 -0.91 9.91 1.34
CA VAL A 85 0.32 10.25 0.63
C VAL A 85 0.03 11.25 -0.48
N THR A 86 0.99 12.10 -0.77
CA THR A 86 0.94 13.09 -1.84
C THR A 86 1.80 12.63 -3.00
N VAL A 87 1.23 12.53 -4.18
CA VAL A 87 1.95 12.06 -5.37
C VAL A 87 2.89 13.16 -5.88
N ARG A 88 4.08 12.78 -6.24
CA ARG A 88 5.07 13.60 -6.95
C ARG A 88 4.77 13.53 -8.44
N GLU A 89 3.89 14.40 -8.91
CA GLU A 89 3.37 14.40 -10.29
C GLU A 89 4.49 14.53 -11.33
N ASP A 90 5.50 15.34 -11.05
CA ASP A 90 6.69 15.53 -11.89
C ASP A 90 7.47 14.23 -12.09
N VAL A 91 7.66 13.48 -11.02
CA VAL A 91 8.36 12.19 -11.05
C VAL A 91 7.51 11.15 -11.77
N LEU A 92 6.21 11.10 -11.46
CA LEU A 92 5.27 10.20 -12.10
C LEU A 92 5.24 10.43 -13.61
N GLU A 93 5.13 11.68 -14.06
CA GLU A 93 5.14 12.02 -15.48
C GLU A 93 6.42 11.58 -16.20
N ARG A 94 7.58 11.80 -15.56
CA ARG A 94 8.89 11.45 -16.11
C ARG A 94 9.11 9.94 -16.22
N LEU A 95 8.61 9.17 -15.26
CA LEU A 95 8.84 7.72 -15.18
C LEU A 95 7.74 6.88 -15.84
N ALA A 96 6.57 7.44 -16.09
CA ALA A 96 5.46 6.71 -16.70
C ALA A 96 5.77 6.34 -18.15
N THR A 97 5.83 5.05 -18.44
CA THR A 97 6.02 4.51 -19.80
C THR A 97 4.70 4.28 -20.54
N VAL A 98 3.62 4.10 -19.80
CA VAL A 98 2.27 3.89 -20.32
C VAL A 98 1.29 4.74 -19.51
N LYS A 99 0.39 5.44 -20.19
CA LYS A 99 -0.65 6.25 -19.57
C LYS A 99 -2.02 5.81 -20.08
N HIS A 100 -2.95 5.55 -19.17
CA HIS A 100 -4.36 5.30 -19.46
C HIS A 100 -5.22 6.27 -18.66
N GLU A 101 -6.14 6.95 -19.35
CA GLU A 101 -7.13 7.80 -18.72
C GLU A 101 -8.41 7.01 -18.48
N VAL A 102 -8.85 6.93 -17.21
CA VAL A 102 -10.14 6.35 -16.85
C VAL A 102 -11.09 7.49 -16.53
N ARG A 103 -12.13 7.66 -17.33
CA ARG A 103 -13.21 8.63 -17.09
C ARG A 103 -14.36 7.91 -16.41
N GLY A 104 -14.73 8.40 -15.23
CA GLY A 104 -15.90 7.96 -14.47
C GLY A 104 -17.19 8.63 -14.95
#